data_67d5ceb0c0f1e321b3203445e82c8b58
#
_entry.id   67d5ceb0c0f1e321b3203445e82c8b58
#
_cell.length_a   1.000
_cell.length_b   1.000
_cell.length_c   1.000
_cell.angle_alpha   90.00
_cell.angle_beta   90.00
_cell.angle_gamma   90.00
#
_symmetry.space_group_name_H-M   'P 1'
#
loop_
_entity.id
_entity.type
_entity.pdbx_description
1 polymer ?
#
loop_
_entity_poly.entity_id
_entity_poly.type
_entity_poly.pdbx_seq_one_letter_code
_entity_poly.pdbx_strand_id
1 'polypeptide(L)'
;MRLRPPDIEELGLALSLESLVASWNGFEKGRTRFDIAITGEVDDLPPSVCASLYRIAQEAITNAAKHAQAGHVQLRLDARPGDIVLSVEDDGNAMGGNLAPKAGMGLLGMQERVASLGGTLRFERPAAGGAKLVTTIPNMGAES
;
A
#
# COMPACT_ATOMS: atom_id res chain seq x y z
N MET A 1 5.77 -4.58 16.33
CA MET A 1 5.89 -5.88 15.76
C MET A 1 5.47 -5.91 14.31
N ARG A 2 6.18 -6.63 13.50
CA ARG A 2 5.91 -6.66 12.12
C ARG A 2 5.49 -8.02 11.70
N LEU A 3 4.48 -8.15 10.88
CA LEU A 3 4.05 -9.43 10.37
C LEU A 3 5.03 -9.95 9.33
N ARG A 4 5.25 -11.24 9.33
CA ARG A 4 6.10 -11.85 8.34
C ARG A 4 5.23 -12.50 7.28
N PRO A 5 5.77 -12.75 6.10
CA PRO A 5 4.96 -13.33 5.03
C PRO A 5 4.14 -14.56 5.42
N PRO A 6 4.65 -15.48 6.24
CA PRO A 6 3.81 -16.60 6.62
C PRO A 6 2.56 -16.20 7.37
N ASP A 7 2.60 -15.08 8.07
CA ASP A 7 1.43 -14.64 8.80
C ASP A 7 0.30 -14.24 7.88
N ILE A 8 0.62 -13.81 6.68
CA ILE A 8 -0.40 -13.41 5.72
C ILE A 8 -1.25 -14.61 5.35
N GLU A 9 -0.64 -15.76 5.18
CA GLU A 9 -1.39 -16.95 4.81
C GLU A 9 -2.31 -17.38 5.93
N GLU A 10 -1.90 -17.24 7.14
CA GLU A 10 -2.73 -17.64 8.26
C GLU A 10 -3.84 -16.65 8.55
N LEU A 11 -3.54 -15.37 8.50
CA LEU A 11 -4.49 -14.35 8.87
C LEU A 11 -5.32 -13.82 7.71
N GLY A 12 -4.82 -14.00 6.50
CA GLY A 12 -5.44 -13.38 5.34
C GLY A 12 -4.92 -11.98 5.11
N LEU A 13 -5.06 -11.52 3.90
CA LEU A 13 -4.51 -10.23 3.51
C LEU A 13 -5.17 -9.07 4.25
N ALA A 14 -6.49 -9.12 4.40
CA ALA A 14 -7.20 -8.01 5.04
C ALA A 14 -6.73 -7.81 6.46
N LEU A 15 -6.71 -8.87 7.26
CA LEU A 15 -6.27 -8.75 8.64
C LEU A 15 -4.81 -8.38 8.75
N SER A 16 -3.98 -8.89 7.84
CA SER A 16 -2.56 -8.55 7.86
C SER A 16 -2.35 -7.07 7.60
N LEU A 17 -3.09 -6.51 6.66
CA LEU A 17 -2.96 -5.09 6.37
C LEU A 17 -3.51 -4.24 7.51
N GLU A 18 -4.61 -4.66 8.10
CA GLU A 18 -5.17 -3.94 9.24
C GLU A 18 -4.21 -3.93 10.40
N SER A 19 -3.52 -5.05 10.63
CA SER A 19 -2.53 -5.10 11.69
C SER A 19 -1.35 -4.22 11.40
N LEU A 20 -0.93 -4.15 10.14
CA LEU A 20 0.16 -3.29 9.75
C LEU A 20 -0.18 -1.83 10.03
N VAL A 21 -1.36 -1.40 9.64
CA VAL A 21 -1.78 -0.02 9.86
C VAL A 21 -1.90 0.27 11.35
N ALA A 22 -2.47 -0.67 12.10
CA ALA A 22 -2.61 -0.48 13.53
C ALA A 22 -1.26 -0.34 14.22
N SER A 23 -0.26 -1.08 13.75
CA SER A 23 1.05 -1.00 14.37
C SER A 23 1.68 0.37 14.15
N TRP A 24 1.44 0.98 12.98
CA TRP A 24 1.96 2.32 12.76
C TRP A 24 1.26 3.34 13.64
N ASN A 25 -0.05 3.20 13.85
CA ASN A 25 -0.77 4.11 14.72
C ASN A 25 -0.24 4.02 16.15
N GLY A 26 0.05 2.82 16.63
CA GLY A 26 0.58 2.67 17.96
C GLY A 26 1.98 3.21 18.09
N PHE A 27 2.75 3.10 17.03
CA PHE A 27 4.13 3.51 17.06
C PHE A 27 4.30 5.02 17.01
N GLU A 28 3.53 5.68 16.16
CA GLU A 28 3.70 7.10 15.96
C GLU A 28 2.85 7.98 16.87
N LYS A 29 2.10 7.42 17.70
CA LYS A 29 1.30 8.15 18.62
C LYS A 29 1.04 9.60 18.35
N GLY A 30 -0.02 9.90 17.75
CA GLY A 30 -0.47 11.26 17.59
C GLY A 30 0.20 12.10 16.54
N ARG A 31 1.28 11.58 15.95
CA ARG A 31 1.94 12.33 14.97
C ARG A 31 1.33 12.17 13.64
N THR A 32 1.11 10.99 13.17
CA THR A 32 0.51 10.68 11.89
C THR A 32 -0.58 9.67 12.13
N ARG A 33 -1.74 9.91 11.56
CA ARG A 33 -2.84 9.00 11.69
C ARG A 33 -2.91 8.13 10.46
N PHE A 34 -2.98 6.83 10.64
CA PHE A 34 -3.03 5.88 9.54
C PHE A 34 -4.41 5.21 9.50
N ASP A 35 -5.04 5.22 8.35
CA ASP A 35 -6.35 4.59 8.18
C ASP A 35 -6.31 3.61 7.03
N ILE A 36 -7.24 2.68 7.03
CA ILE A 36 -7.29 1.66 5.99
C ILE A 36 -8.74 1.41 5.60
N ALA A 37 -8.98 1.21 4.32
CA ALA A 37 -10.29 0.84 3.80
C ALA A 37 -10.08 -0.28 2.80
N ILE A 38 -10.81 -1.39 3.01
CA ILE A 38 -10.68 -2.55 2.15
C ILE A 38 -12.06 -2.90 1.64
N THR A 39 -12.19 -3.11 0.32
CA THR A 39 -13.45 -3.53 -0.27
C THR A 39 -13.20 -4.71 -1.18
N GLY A 40 -14.19 -5.55 -1.32
CA GLY A 40 -14.11 -6.72 -2.19
C GLY A 40 -13.55 -7.93 -1.47
N GLU A 41 -13.42 -9.00 -2.25
CA GLU A 41 -12.97 -10.28 -1.69
C GLU A 41 -11.47 -10.43 -1.77
N VAL A 42 -10.78 -9.75 -0.91
CA VAL A 42 -9.33 -9.75 -0.99
C VAL A 42 -8.69 -11.03 -0.45
N ASP A 43 -9.38 -11.74 0.42
CA ASP A 43 -8.78 -12.93 0.99
C ASP A 43 -8.83 -14.13 0.04
N ASP A 44 -9.57 -14.01 -1.05
CA ASP A 44 -9.64 -15.07 -2.03
C ASP A 44 -8.59 -14.95 -3.12
N LEU A 45 -7.74 -13.95 -3.03
CA LEU A 45 -6.70 -13.76 -4.04
C LEU A 45 -5.62 -14.82 -3.89
N PRO A 46 -4.91 -15.13 -4.98
CA PRO A 46 -3.83 -16.10 -4.89
C PRO A 46 -2.78 -15.70 -3.87
N PRO A 47 -2.18 -16.66 -3.19
CA PRO A 47 -1.19 -16.33 -2.15
C PRO A 47 -0.05 -15.45 -2.62
N SER A 48 0.43 -15.66 -3.85
CA SER A 48 1.54 -14.85 -4.34
C SER A 48 1.10 -13.40 -4.53
N VAL A 49 -0.15 -13.19 -4.93
CA VAL A 49 -0.67 -11.83 -5.08
C VAL A 49 -0.83 -11.18 -3.71
N CYS A 50 -1.33 -11.93 -2.74
CA CYS A 50 -1.48 -11.41 -1.39
C CYS A 50 -0.14 -11.00 -0.81
N ALA A 51 0.87 -11.83 -0.96
CA ALA A 51 2.19 -11.51 -0.43
C ALA A 51 2.77 -10.27 -1.09
N SER A 52 2.60 -10.15 -2.40
CA SER A 52 3.12 -8.98 -3.10
C SER A 52 2.39 -7.71 -2.71
N LEU A 53 1.07 -7.79 -2.60
CA LEU A 53 0.31 -6.61 -2.18
C LEU A 53 0.70 -6.17 -0.78
N TYR A 54 0.92 -7.13 0.12
CA TYR A 54 1.34 -6.77 1.46
C TYR A 54 2.68 -6.05 1.44
N ARG A 55 3.64 -6.58 0.67
CA ARG A 55 4.96 -5.96 0.62
C ARG A 55 4.91 -4.57 -0.01
N ILE A 56 4.10 -4.39 -1.04
CA ILE A 56 3.95 -3.07 -1.64
C ILE A 56 3.34 -2.11 -0.63
N ALA A 57 2.31 -2.53 0.09
CA ALA A 57 1.69 -1.68 1.09
C ALA A 57 2.67 -1.35 2.20
N GLN A 58 3.43 -2.33 2.66
CA GLN A 58 4.39 -2.11 3.71
C GLN A 58 5.43 -1.07 3.31
N GLU A 59 5.94 -1.21 2.09
CA GLU A 59 6.94 -0.27 1.61
C GLU A 59 6.35 1.12 1.43
N ALA A 60 5.14 1.21 0.88
CA ALA A 60 4.52 2.50 0.64
C ALA A 60 4.17 3.22 1.94
N ILE A 61 3.67 2.49 2.93
CA ILE A 61 3.36 3.10 4.22
C ILE A 61 4.63 3.55 4.91
N THR A 62 5.68 2.73 4.84
CA THR A 62 6.96 3.10 5.44
C THR A 62 7.50 4.36 4.81
N ASN A 63 7.41 4.46 3.49
CA ASN A 63 7.88 5.66 2.81
C ASN A 63 7.07 6.88 3.22
N ALA A 64 5.77 6.74 3.30
CA ALA A 64 4.92 7.85 3.71
C ALA A 64 5.24 8.29 5.15
N ALA A 65 5.42 7.31 6.03
CA ALA A 65 5.71 7.62 7.42
C ALA A 65 7.04 8.33 7.59
N LYS A 66 8.02 7.93 6.79
CA LYS A 66 9.35 8.49 6.96
C LYS A 66 9.62 9.75 6.17
N HIS A 67 8.93 9.93 5.07
CA HIS A 67 9.30 11.00 4.16
C HIS A 67 8.24 12.04 3.87
N ALA A 68 6.98 11.76 4.17
CA ALA A 68 5.92 12.66 3.78
C ALA A 68 5.60 13.75 4.78
N GLN A 69 5.98 13.56 6.03
CA GLN A 69 5.62 14.50 7.07
C GLN A 69 4.14 14.78 7.06
N ALA A 70 3.37 13.73 6.92
CA ALA A 70 1.94 13.84 6.78
C ALA A 70 1.23 13.81 8.13
N GLY A 71 0.06 14.39 8.21
CA GLY A 71 -0.80 14.22 9.36
C GLY A 71 -1.69 13.02 9.20
N HIS A 72 -1.89 12.58 7.97
CA HIS A 72 -2.80 11.48 7.70
C HIS A 72 -2.31 10.67 6.51
N VAL A 73 -2.32 9.36 6.65
CA VAL A 73 -1.97 8.45 5.58
C VAL A 73 -3.11 7.45 5.44
N GLN A 74 -3.61 7.26 4.24
CA GLN A 74 -4.71 6.35 4.01
C GLN A 74 -4.32 5.25 3.04
N LEU A 75 -4.52 4.00 3.44
CA LEU A 75 -4.33 2.86 2.59
C LEU A 75 -5.68 2.40 2.11
N ARG A 76 -5.81 2.09 0.82
CA ARG A 76 -7.05 1.59 0.26
C ARG A 76 -6.75 0.39 -0.58
N LEU A 77 -7.51 -0.68 -0.40
CA LEU A 77 -7.40 -1.87 -1.21
C LEU A 77 -8.77 -2.22 -1.72
N ASP A 78 -8.92 -2.26 -3.03
CA ASP A 78 -10.20 -2.49 -3.65
C ASP A 78 -10.06 -3.65 -4.63
N ALA A 79 -10.65 -4.80 -4.31
CA ALA A 79 -10.60 -5.96 -5.19
C ALA A 79 -11.88 -5.97 -6.02
N ARG A 80 -11.74 -5.67 -7.29
CA ARG A 80 -12.85 -5.61 -8.22
C ARG A 80 -12.78 -6.78 -9.19
N PRO A 81 -13.86 -7.06 -9.92
CA PRO A 81 -13.85 -8.18 -10.83
C PRO A 81 -12.74 -8.16 -11.86
N GLY A 82 -12.36 -7.03 -12.33
CA GLY A 82 -11.34 -6.99 -13.39
C GLY A 82 -9.96 -6.61 -12.93
N ASP A 83 -9.87 -5.97 -11.79
CA ASP A 83 -8.57 -5.55 -11.31
C ASP A 83 -8.59 -5.34 -9.81
N ILE A 84 -7.40 -5.22 -9.25
CA ILE A 84 -7.21 -4.95 -7.83
C ILE A 84 -6.46 -3.65 -7.77
N VAL A 85 -6.95 -2.69 -7.00
CA VAL A 85 -6.31 -1.39 -6.87
C VAL A 85 -5.88 -1.19 -5.44
N LEU A 86 -4.60 -0.95 -5.24
CA LEU A 86 -4.04 -0.64 -3.94
C LEU A 86 -3.49 0.77 -4.01
N SER A 87 -3.90 1.62 -3.10
CA SER A 87 -3.37 2.97 -3.09
C SER A 87 -2.98 3.38 -1.67
N VAL A 88 -1.96 4.21 -1.59
CA VAL A 88 -1.53 4.81 -0.34
C VAL A 88 -1.42 6.30 -0.59
N GLU A 89 -2.22 7.07 0.12
CA GLU A 89 -2.27 8.50 -0.08
C GLU A 89 -1.95 9.21 1.21
N ASP A 90 -1.12 10.24 1.16
CA ASP A 90 -0.83 11.03 2.33
C ASP A 90 -1.15 12.49 2.06
N ASP A 91 -1.35 13.25 3.14
CA ASP A 91 -1.61 14.66 3.02
C ASP A 91 -0.37 15.45 3.41
N GLY A 92 0.79 14.87 3.24
CA GLY A 92 2.03 15.50 3.62
C GLY A 92 2.26 16.78 2.87
N ASN A 93 3.05 17.64 3.48
CA ASN A 93 3.37 18.86 2.86
C ASN A 93 4.58 18.60 2.04
N ALA A 94 4.41 18.21 0.85
CA ALA A 94 5.50 17.81 0.02
C ALA A 94 6.56 18.84 -0.09
N MET A 95 7.20 19.13 0.89
CA MET A 95 8.18 20.06 0.93
C MET A 95 8.86 20.32 -0.34
N GLY A 96 8.77 21.44 -0.79
CA GLY A 96 9.42 21.80 -2.00
C GLY A 96 8.80 21.17 -3.22
N GLY A 97 7.74 20.47 -3.00
CA GLY A 97 7.04 19.90 -4.11
C GLY A 97 7.76 18.81 -4.84
N ASN A 98 8.84 18.33 -4.30
CA ASN A 98 9.55 17.30 -4.98
C ASN A 98 8.98 15.96 -4.59
N LEU A 99 8.06 15.47 -5.38
CA LEU A 99 7.43 14.22 -5.11
C LEU A 99 8.03 13.08 -5.85
N ALA A 100 9.05 13.29 -6.62
CA ALA A 100 9.68 12.18 -7.31
C ALA A 100 10.27 11.27 -6.27
N PRO A 101 10.00 9.99 -6.33
CA PRO A 101 10.56 9.05 -5.37
C PRO A 101 12.06 9.08 -5.43
N LYS A 102 12.68 8.98 -4.29
CA LYS A 102 14.13 9.00 -4.24
C LYS A 102 14.70 7.62 -4.28
N ALA A 103 15.92 7.52 -4.74
CA ALA A 103 16.60 6.26 -4.72
C ALA A 103 16.64 5.77 -3.30
N GLY A 104 16.48 4.48 -3.10
CA GLY A 104 16.51 3.93 -1.76
C GLY A 104 15.19 3.86 -1.07
N MET A 105 14.11 4.25 -1.73
CA MET A 105 12.79 4.15 -1.13
C MET A 105 12.09 2.87 -1.54
N GLY A 106 12.81 1.88 -2.04
CA GLY A 106 12.20 0.63 -2.40
C GLY A 106 11.37 0.67 -3.66
N LEU A 107 11.44 1.77 -4.38
CA LEU A 107 10.61 1.96 -5.53
C LEU A 107 10.88 0.97 -6.64
N LEU A 108 12.13 0.68 -6.92
CA LEU A 108 12.45 -0.27 -7.97
C LEU A 108 11.91 -1.64 -7.62
N GLY A 109 12.05 -2.06 -6.38
CA GLY A 109 11.48 -3.33 -5.96
C GLY A 109 9.98 -3.38 -6.09
N MET A 110 9.30 -2.27 -5.77
CA MET A 110 7.87 -2.21 -5.94
C MET A 110 7.50 -2.31 -7.41
N GLN A 111 8.21 -1.61 -8.27
CA GLN A 111 7.93 -1.64 -9.69
C GLN A 111 8.12 -3.03 -10.26
N GLU A 112 9.18 -3.71 -9.85
CA GLU A 112 9.42 -5.06 -10.33
C GLU A 112 8.36 -6.02 -9.86
N ARG A 113 7.92 -5.86 -8.61
CA ARG A 113 6.91 -6.73 -8.06
C ARG A 113 5.58 -6.54 -8.77
N VAL A 114 5.22 -5.30 -9.02
CA VAL A 114 3.97 -5.00 -9.71
C VAL A 114 4.03 -5.50 -11.15
N ALA A 115 5.16 -5.29 -11.81
CA ALA A 115 5.31 -5.73 -13.19
C ALA A 115 5.21 -7.24 -13.31
N SER A 116 5.76 -7.96 -12.34
CA SER A 116 5.71 -9.41 -12.40
C SER A 116 4.28 -9.93 -12.25
N LEU A 117 3.37 -9.11 -11.74
CA LEU A 117 1.98 -9.48 -11.63
C LEU A 117 1.15 -8.91 -12.78
N GLY A 118 1.80 -8.31 -13.76
CA GLY A 118 1.10 -7.75 -14.91
C GLY A 118 0.43 -6.42 -14.63
N GLY A 119 0.84 -5.74 -13.57
CA GLY A 119 0.20 -4.51 -13.16
C GLY A 119 0.97 -3.27 -13.47
N THR A 120 0.47 -2.15 -12.97
CA THR A 120 1.11 -0.86 -13.16
C THR A 120 1.21 -0.13 -11.84
N LEU A 121 2.18 0.75 -11.75
CA LEU A 121 2.42 1.54 -10.55
C LEU A 121 2.51 3.00 -10.98
N ARG A 122 1.74 3.86 -10.33
CA ARG A 122 1.75 5.28 -10.65
C ARG A 122 1.90 6.11 -9.41
N PHE A 123 2.53 7.27 -9.56
CA PHE A 123 2.56 8.27 -8.52
C PHE A 123 1.73 9.44 -8.99
N GLU A 124 0.88 9.95 -8.11
CA GLU A 124 0.03 11.07 -8.44
C GLU A 124 0.18 12.15 -7.40
N ARG A 125 -0.09 13.38 -7.79
CA ARG A 125 -0.07 14.48 -6.86
C ARG A 125 -1.48 15.05 -6.79
N PRO A 126 -2.23 14.74 -5.74
CA PRO A 126 -3.60 15.25 -5.63
C PRO A 126 -3.62 16.78 -5.61
N ALA A 127 -4.68 17.36 -6.12
CA ALA A 127 -4.79 18.81 -6.17
C ALA A 127 -4.74 19.42 -4.78
N ALA A 128 -5.22 18.71 -3.78
CA ALA A 128 -5.22 19.23 -2.43
C ALA A 128 -3.86 19.15 -1.76
N GLY A 129 -2.88 18.55 -2.41
CA GLY A 129 -1.56 18.41 -1.82
C GLY A 129 -1.30 16.97 -1.42
N GLY A 130 -0.08 16.69 -1.04
CA GLY A 130 0.30 15.35 -0.64
C GLY A 130 0.76 14.52 -1.81
N ALA A 131 0.77 13.23 -1.62
CA ALA A 131 1.20 12.29 -2.66
C ALA A 131 0.34 11.05 -2.61
N LYS A 132 0.22 10.38 -3.74
CA LYS A 132 -0.58 9.18 -3.82
C LYS A 132 0.14 8.16 -4.70
N LEU A 133 0.30 6.96 -4.17
CA LEU A 133 0.85 5.84 -4.91
C LEU A 133 -0.31 4.94 -5.28
N VAL A 134 -0.44 4.57 -6.56
CA VAL A 134 -1.53 3.71 -7.01
C VAL A 134 -0.96 2.52 -7.75
N THR A 135 -1.34 1.33 -7.32
CA THR A 135 -0.95 0.09 -7.96
C THR A 135 -2.21 -0.59 -8.46
N THR A 136 -2.22 -0.97 -9.73
CA THR A 136 -3.35 -1.68 -10.32
C THR A 136 -2.83 -2.99 -10.85
N ILE A 137 -3.46 -4.09 -10.46
CA ILE A 137 -3.06 -5.43 -10.84
C ILE A 137 -4.26 -6.14 -11.41
N PRO A 138 -4.10 -6.91 -12.50
CA PRO A 138 -5.23 -7.67 -13.03
C PRO A 138 -5.72 -8.67 -12.00
N ASN A 139 -7.04 -8.77 -11.88
CA ASN A 139 -7.63 -9.72 -10.95
C ASN A 139 -8.11 -10.92 -11.74
N MET A 140 -7.22 -11.94 -11.83
CA MET A 140 -7.57 -13.10 -12.55
C MET A 140 -8.04 -14.18 -11.67
N GLY A 141 -7.91 -13.95 -10.43
CA GLY A 141 -8.27 -14.81 -9.41
C GLY A 141 -9.13 -15.94 -9.65
N ALA A 142 -10.28 -15.83 -9.21
CA ALA A 142 -11.11 -16.94 -9.17
C ALA A 142 -11.56 -17.42 -10.49
N GLU A 143 -11.19 -16.77 -11.50
CA GLU A 143 -11.60 -17.06 -12.67
C GLU A 143 -11.22 -18.31 -13.14
N SER A 144 -10.37 -18.85 -12.89
CA SER A 144 -9.90 -20.05 -13.43
C SER A 144 -10.68 -21.21 -13.34
#